data_5d9fa1c748ab087c76823656c0ffa8ac
#
_entry.id   5d9fa1c748ab087c76823656c0ffa8ac
#
_cell.length_a   1.000
_cell.length_b   1.000
_cell.length_c   1.000
_cell.angle_alpha   90.00
_cell.angle_beta   90.00
_cell.angle_gamma   90.00
#
_symmetry.space_group_name_H-M   'P 1'
#
loop_
_entity.id
_entity.type
_entity.pdbx_description
1 polymer ?
#
loop_
_entity_poly.entity_id
_entity_poly.type
_entity_poly.pdbx_seq_one_letter_code
_entity_poly.pdbx_strand_id
1 'polypeptide(L)'
;MARRSNRQTDMRARIAAAAARLMAEDGIDDFALAKRKAARQLGAAETHALPRNDEIEAELRAYRALYQAEEHPHVIEELRRIAFDVMQALERFSPYLTGPVLSGLAGPYAEIELQLFPDSAKEVEIFLLDRGVPFTTSEARRYSGDRARAVSLISLDWQGVPVRLSVFDPRDERVALKTSQAGRTMDRAGINEVSAILSGEKSAKS
;
A
#
# COMPACT_ATOMS: atom_id res chain seq x y z
N MET A 1 -25.87 11.16 27.61
CA MET A 1 -25.16 10.31 26.62
C MET A 1 -24.41 11.10 25.53
N ALA A 2 -24.94 12.24 25.02
CA ALA A 2 -24.32 13.04 23.94
C ALA A 2 -22.88 13.56 24.22
N ARG A 3 -22.54 13.97 25.44
CA ARG A 3 -21.18 14.46 25.78
C ARG A 3 -20.07 13.39 25.74
N ARG A 4 -20.39 12.13 26.02
CA ARG A 4 -19.41 11.02 25.91
C ARG A 4 -19.14 10.65 24.44
N SER A 5 -20.19 10.63 23.61
CA SER A 5 -20.07 10.37 22.18
C SER A 5 -19.20 11.44 21.49
N ASN A 6 -19.41 12.72 21.85
CA ASN A 6 -18.64 13.82 21.25
C ASN A 6 -17.15 13.77 21.63
N ARG A 7 -16.83 13.41 22.88
CA ARG A 7 -15.42 13.25 23.33
C ARG A 7 -14.71 12.07 22.65
N GLN A 8 -15.42 10.99 22.38
CA GLN A 8 -14.86 9.84 21.67
C GLN A 8 -14.61 10.16 20.20
N THR A 9 -15.52 10.89 19.56
CA THR A 9 -15.35 11.33 18.16
C THR A 9 -14.19 12.32 18.05
N ASP A 10 -14.07 13.27 18.98
CA ASP A 10 -12.95 14.21 19.03
C ASP A 10 -11.61 13.51 19.24
N MET A 11 -11.52 12.57 20.18
CA MET A 11 -10.29 11.78 20.41
C MET A 11 -9.92 10.95 19.19
N ARG A 12 -10.90 10.36 18.51
CA ARG A 12 -10.70 9.58 17.29
C ARG A 12 -10.11 10.44 16.17
N ALA A 13 -10.65 11.63 15.94
CA ALA A 13 -10.12 12.57 14.95
C ALA A 13 -8.70 13.02 15.31
N ARG A 14 -8.41 13.32 16.58
CA ARG A 14 -7.08 13.67 17.04
C ARG A 14 -6.06 12.54 16.86
N ILE A 15 -6.45 11.28 17.10
CA ILE A 15 -5.59 10.12 16.85
C ILE A 15 -5.36 9.97 15.35
N ALA A 16 -6.37 10.20 14.49
CA ALA A 16 -6.21 10.13 13.04
C ALA A 16 -5.18 11.16 12.54
N ALA A 17 -5.32 12.42 12.95
CA ALA A 17 -4.39 13.50 12.58
C ALA A 17 -2.96 13.24 13.10
N ALA A 18 -2.80 12.79 14.35
CA ALA A 18 -1.50 12.46 14.91
C ALA A 18 -0.86 11.24 14.22
N ALA A 19 -1.65 10.21 13.88
CA ALA A 19 -1.15 9.05 13.13
C ALA A 19 -0.71 9.44 11.72
N ALA A 20 -1.51 10.27 11.02
CA ALA A 20 -1.16 10.80 9.70
C ALA A 20 0.16 11.60 9.73
N ARG A 21 0.36 12.41 10.75
CA ARG A 21 1.61 13.16 10.94
C ARG A 21 2.81 12.23 11.14
N LEU A 22 2.68 11.21 11.99
CA LEU A 22 3.73 10.20 12.20
C LEU A 22 4.05 9.44 10.91
N MET A 23 3.04 9.13 10.09
CA MET A 23 3.25 8.50 8.78
C MET A 23 3.98 9.44 7.81
N ALA A 24 3.65 10.73 7.82
CA ALA A 24 4.26 11.70 6.92
C ALA A 24 5.69 12.09 7.31
N GLU A 25 5.97 12.26 8.61
CA GLU A 25 7.25 12.78 9.13
C GLU A 25 8.24 11.67 9.50
N ASP A 26 7.74 10.59 10.17
CA ASP A 26 8.59 9.49 10.67
C ASP A 26 8.68 8.32 9.67
N GLY A 27 7.99 8.37 8.52
CA GLY A 27 8.00 7.31 7.51
C GLY A 27 7.36 6.01 7.98
N ILE A 28 6.38 6.07 8.89
CA ILE A 28 5.66 4.88 9.37
C ILE A 28 4.61 4.49 8.33
N ASP A 29 4.78 3.34 7.67
CA ASP A 29 3.81 2.82 6.68
C ASP A 29 2.72 1.93 7.29
N ASP A 30 2.96 1.36 8.49
CA ASP A 30 1.98 0.51 9.20
C ASP A 30 0.96 1.36 9.95
N PHE A 31 -0.29 1.37 9.46
CA PHE A 31 -1.42 2.04 10.10
C PHE A 31 -1.66 1.60 11.56
N ALA A 32 -1.47 0.31 11.86
CA ALA A 32 -1.69 -0.19 13.22
C ALA A 32 -0.62 0.34 14.17
N LEU A 33 0.62 0.42 13.73
CA LEU A 33 1.72 1.02 14.48
C LEU A 33 1.49 2.52 14.67
N ALA A 34 1.14 3.26 13.60
CA ALA A 34 0.85 4.68 13.63
C ALA A 34 -0.27 5.00 14.62
N LYS A 35 -1.39 4.25 14.59
CA LYS A 35 -2.52 4.40 15.54
C LYS A 35 -2.08 4.22 16.99
N ARG A 36 -1.35 3.13 17.28
CA ARG A 36 -0.88 2.85 18.64
C ARG A 36 0.07 3.93 19.16
N LYS A 37 1.01 4.38 18.31
CA LYS A 37 1.97 5.44 18.66
C LYS A 37 1.25 6.76 18.91
N ALA A 38 0.32 7.15 18.02
CA ALA A 38 -0.50 8.35 18.16
C ALA A 38 -1.38 8.32 19.42
N ALA A 39 -2.05 7.20 19.70
CA ALA A 39 -2.89 7.05 20.90
C ALA A 39 -2.06 7.19 22.19
N ARG A 40 -0.85 6.62 22.23
CA ARG A 40 0.06 6.79 23.38
C ARG A 40 0.50 8.25 23.55
N GLN A 41 0.87 8.95 22.49
CA GLN A 41 1.27 10.36 22.54
C GLN A 41 0.16 11.27 23.06
N LEU A 42 -1.10 10.92 22.78
CA LEU A 42 -2.28 11.67 23.23
C LEU A 42 -2.79 11.23 24.61
N GLY A 43 -2.06 10.33 25.31
CA GLY A 43 -2.48 9.83 26.62
C GLY A 43 -3.73 8.95 26.58
N ALA A 44 -4.04 8.35 25.42
CA ALA A 44 -5.22 7.51 25.19
C ALA A 44 -4.87 6.07 24.77
N ALA A 45 -3.80 5.50 25.35
CA ALA A 45 -3.29 4.17 24.98
C ALA A 45 -4.35 3.05 25.08
N GLU A 46 -5.25 3.14 26.04
CA GLU A 46 -6.32 2.15 26.31
C GLU A 46 -7.63 2.49 25.57
N THR A 47 -7.61 3.39 24.60
CA THR A 47 -8.84 3.79 23.90
C THR A 47 -9.36 2.72 22.98
N HIS A 48 -10.67 2.49 22.97
CA HIS A 48 -11.37 1.70 21.96
C HIS A 48 -11.80 2.56 20.75
N ALA A 49 -11.62 3.90 20.80
CA ALA A 49 -12.01 4.84 19.75
C ALA A 49 -10.86 5.04 18.73
N LEU A 50 -10.25 3.95 18.25
CA LEU A 50 -9.21 4.05 17.23
C LEU A 50 -9.84 4.42 15.87
N PRO A 51 -9.18 5.30 15.08
CA PRO A 51 -9.63 5.65 13.74
C PRO A 51 -9.52 4.46 12.78
N ARG A 52 -10.34 4.47 11.74
CA ARG A 52 -10.18 3.55 10.60
C ARG A 52 -9.02 4.02 9.73
N ASN A 53 -8.57 3.16 8.83
CA ASN A 53 -7.46 3.51 7.93
C ASN A 53 -7.86 4.64 6.97
N ASP A 54 -9.09 4.62 6.47
CA ASP A 54 -9.61 5.66 5.57
C ASP A 54 -9.64 7.06 6.22
N GLU A 55 -9.88 7.14 7.52
CA GLU A 55 -9.82 8.41 8.26
C GLU A 55 -8.37 8.93 8.35
N ILE A 56 -7.40 8.04 8.58
CA ILE A 56 -5.98 8.41 8.60
C ILE A 56 -5.50 8.78 7.19
N GLU A 57 -5.92 8.05 6.17
CA GLU A 57 -5.60 8.37 4.77
C GLU A 57 -6.09 9.77 4.37
N ALA A 58 -7.30 10.15 4.81
CA ALA A 58 -7.83 11.49 4.55
C ALA A 58 -6.98 12.56 5.23
N GLU A 59 -6.62 12.37 6.51
CA GLU A 59 -5.73 13.28 7.24
C GLU A 59 -4.33 13.33 6.63
N LEU A 60 -3.80 12.20 6.18
CA LEU A 60 -2.47 12.13 5.54
C LEU A 60 -2.45 12.89 4.21
N ARG A 61 -3.51 12.77 3.40
CA ARG A 61 -3.65 13.58 2.18
C ARG A 61 -3.69 15.08 2.50
N ALA A 62 -4.50 15.46 3.49
CA ALA A 62 -4.60 16.86 3.92
C ALA A 62 -3.26 17.40 4.45
N TYR A 63 -2.57 16.61 5.28
CA TYR A 63 -1.25 16.97 5.81
C TYR A 63 -0.23 17.20 4.71
N ARG A 64 -0.11 16.25 3.76
CA ARG A 64 0.84 16.35 2.65
C ARG A 64 0.53 17.49 1.71
N ALA A 65 -0.74 17.73 1.40
CA ALA A 65 -1.16 18.87 0.59
C ALA A 65 -0.80 20.21 1.23
N LEU A 66 -0.77 20.28 2.58
CA LEU A 66 -0.45 21.51 3.30
C LEU A 66 1.05 21.72 3.53
N TYR A 67 1.78 20.66 3.88
CA TYR A 67 3.17 20.74 4.33
C TYR A 67 4.21 20.15 3.38
N GLN A 68 3.80 19.32 2.41
CA GLN A 68 4.69 18.62 1.48
C GLN A 68 4.22 18.80 0.02
N ALA A 69 3.55 19.91 -0.29
CA ALA A 69 2.90 20.15 -1.59
C ALA A 69 3.87 20.14 -2.78
N GLU A 70 5.12 20.53 -2.59
CA GLU A 70 6.13 20.59 -3.66
C GLU A 70 6.91 19.28 -3.80
N GLU A 71 7.34 18.70 -2.68
CA GLU A 71 8.24 17.52 -2.68
C GLU A 71 7.49 16.20 -2.90
N HIS A 72 6.34 16.03 -2.25
CA HIS A 72 5.62 14.77 -2.25
C HIS A 72 5.15 14.30 -3.65
N PRO A 73 4.64 15.17 -4.54
CA PRO A 73 4.29 14.76 -5.90
C PRO A 73 5.46 14.17 -6.69
N HIS A 74 6.66 14.74 -6.54
CA HIS A 74 7.87 14.22 -7.19
C HIS A 74 8.27 12.85 -6.67
N VAL A 75 8.19 12.63 -5.34
CA VAL A 75 8.44 11.32 -4.73
C VAL A 75 7.48 10.26 -5.28
N ILE A 76 6.20 10.59 -5.37
CA ILE A 76 5.19 9.66 -5.91
C ILE A 76 5.44 9.36 -7.39
N GLU A 77 5.78 10.38 -8.17
CA GLU A 77 6.06 10.20 -9.60
C GLU A 77 7.28 9.31 -9.82
N GLU A 78 8.35 9.52 -9.06
CA GLU A 78 9.56 8.68 -9.11
C GLU A 78 9.28 7.23 -8.72
N LEU A 79 8.59 6.99 -7.61
CA LEU A 79 8.20 5.64 -7.18
C LEU A 79 7.30 4.95 -8.22
N ARG A 80 6.40 5.68 -8.88
CA ARG A 80 5.57 5.13 -9.96
C ARG A 80 6.36 4.80 -11.21
N ARG A 81 7.39 5.59 -11.56
CA ARG A 81 8.30 5.25 -12.67
C ARG A 81 9.05 3.96 -12.39
N ILE A 82 9.63 3.84 -11.21
CA ILE A 82 10.33 2.60 -10.80
C ILE A 82 9.35 1.42 -10.78
N ALA A 83 8.13 1.62 -10.25
CA ALA A 83 7.10 0.59 -10.28
C ALA A 83 6.76 0.15 -11.71
N PHE A 84 6.64 1.10 -12.63
CA PHE A 84 6.39 0.83 -14.04
C PHE A 84 7.52 0.02 -14.68
N ASP A 85 8.80 0.36 -14.40
CA ASP A 85 9.96 -0.39 -14.89
C ASP A 85 9.95 -1.84 -14.39
N VAL A 86 9.65 -2.04 -13.10
CA VAL A 86 9.50 -3.40 -12.52
C VAL A 86 8.36 -4.14 -13.20
N MET A 87 7.21 -3.49 -13.39
CA MET A 87 6.05 -4.10 -14.03
C MET A 87 6.34 -4.50 -15.47
N GLN A 88 7.06 -3.67 -16.23
CA GLN A 88 7.50 -4.03 -17.58
C GLN A 88 8.44 -5.25 -17.57
N ALA A 89 9.40 -5.28 -16.65
CA ALA A 89 10.30 -6.43 -16.53
C ALA A 89 9.58 -7.73 -16.18
N LEU A 90 8.47 -7.64 -15.43
CA LEU A 90 7.64 -8.74 -14.97
C LEU A 90 6.34 -8.92 -15.77
N GLU A 91 6.20 -8.29 -16.95
CA GLU A 91 4.96 -8.25 -17.74
C GLU A 91 4.34 -9.63 -17.97
N ARG A 92 5.18 -10.65 -18.22
CA ARG A 92 4.74 -12.04 -18.43
C ARG A 92 3.96 -12.65 -17.25
N PHE A 93 4.03 -12.05 -16.08
CA PHE A 93 3.37 -12.51 -14.85
C PHE A 93 2.15 -11.66 -14.48
N SER A 94 1.58 -10.90 -15.41
CA SER A 94 0.40 -10.05 -15.20
C SER A 94 0.54 -9.16 -13.96
N PRO A 95 1.49 -8.20 -13.92
CA PRO A 95 1.72 -7.36 -12.75
C PRO A 95 0.65 -6.28 -12.58
N TYR A 96 0.24 -6.06 -11.34
CA TYR A 96 -0.63 -4.95 -10.92
C TYR A 96 0.02 -4.17 -9.78
N LEU A 97 0.14 -2.85 -9.94
CA LEU A 97 0.53 -1.96 -8.85
C LEU A 97 -0.61 -1.81 -7.85
N THR A 98 -0.29 -1.82 -6.57
CA THR A 98 -1.24 -1.66 -5.46
C THR A 98 -0.62 -0.82 -4.33
N GLY A 99 -1.35 -0.61 -3.25
CA GLY A 99 -0.83 0.02 -2.05
C GLY A 99 -0.59 1.53 -2.14
N PRO A 100 0.29 2.06 -1.27
CA PRO A 100 0.45 3.50 -1.09
C PRO A 100 1.06 4.22 -2.29
N VAL A 101 1.86 3.56 -3.12
CA VAL A 101 2.41 4.14 -4.36
C VAL A 101 1.30 4.39 -5.38
N LEU A 102 0.39 3.43 -5.54
CA LEU A 102 -0.77 3.60 -6.42
C LEU A 102 -1.69 4.71 -5.91
N SER A 103 -2.06 4.67 -4.63
CA SER A 103 -3.00 5.64 -4.03
C SER A 103 -2.42 7.05 -3.87
N GLY A 104 -1.12 7.23 -4.11
CA GLY A 104 -0.43 8.51 -3.92
C GLY A 104 -0.20 8.86 -2.44
N LEU A 105 -0.15 7.86 -1.57
CA LEU A 105 0.08 8.01 -0.13
C LEU A 105 1.44 7.47 0.31
N ALA A 106 2.32 7.12 -0.62
CA ALA A 106 3.66 6.63 -0.31
C ALA A 106 4.55 7.75 0.25
N GLY A 107 5.38 7.40 1.23
CA GLY A 107 6.50 8.24 1.66
C GLY A 107 7.76 7.98 0.83
N PRO A 108 8.87 8.70 1.07
CA PRO A 108 10.10 8.56 0.29
C PRO A 108 10.78 7.19 0.46
N TYR A 109 10.46 6.47 1.51
CA TYR A 109 11.02 5.12 1.81
C TYR A 109 9.98 4.02 1.67
N ALA A 110 8.85 4.32 1.03
CA ALA A 110 7.79 3.34 0.88
C ALA A 110 8.21 2.21 -0.05
N GLU A 111 7.75 1.01 0.28
CA GLU A 111 7.90 -0.17 -0.54
C GLU A 111 6.91 -0.14 -1.72
N ILE A 112 7.37 -0.53 -2.90
CA ILE A 112 6.49 -0.74 -4.07
C ILE A 112 5.82 -2.10 -3.92
N GLU A 113 4.49 -2.11 -3.89
CA GLU A 113 3.69 -3.32 -3.75
C GLU A 113 3.11 -3.74 -5.10
N LEU A 114 3.49 -4.94 -5.59
CA LEU A 114 2.94 -5.52 -6.80
C LEU A 114 2.21 -6.83 -6.50
N GLN A 115 1.16 -7.10 -7.25
CA GLN A 115 0.48 -8.39 -7.34
C GLN A 115 0.88 -9.05 -8.66
N LEU A 116 1.22 -10.33 -8.62
CA LEU A 116 1.55 -11.14 -9.79
C LEU A 116 0.65 -12.36 -9.86
N PHE A 117 0.36 -12.84 -11.07
CA PHE A 117 -0.54 -13.96 -11.34
C PHE A 117 0.09 -15.00 -12.29
N PRO A 118 1.29 -15.54 -11.97
CA PRO A 118 1.91 -16.62 -12.72
C PRO A 118 1.23 -17.96 -12.45
N ASP A 119 1.52 -18.98 -13.25
CA ASP A 119 1.07 -20.35 -12.99
C ASP A 119 1.71 -20.93 -11.71
N SER A 120 2.93 -20.47 -11.35
CA SER A 120 3.62 -20.87 -10.13
C SER A 120 4.54 -19.76 -9.62
N ALA A 121 4.63 -19.62 -8.29
CA ALA A 121 5.59 -18.70 -7.66
C ALA A 121 7.06 -19.03 -8.05
N LYS A 122 7.37 -20.30 -8.29
CA LYS A 122 8.70 -20.71 -8.73
C LYS A 122 9.11 -20.14 -10.07
N GLU A 123 8.19 -19.84 -10.96
CA GLU A 123 8.50 -19.19 -12.24
C GLU A 123 9.05 -17.78 -12.03
N VAL A 124 8.49 -17.03 -11.07
CA VAL A 124 9.00 -15.72 -10.69
C VAL A 124 10.37 -15.83 -10.05
N GLU A 125 10.56 -16.81 -9.16
CA GLU A 125 11.86 -17.04 -8.50
C GLU A 125 12.95 -17.37 -9.52
N ILE A 126 12.69 -18.29 -10.45
CA ILE A 126 13.62 -18.67 -11.52
C ILE A 126 13.94 -17.45 -12.40
N PHE A 127 12.92 -16.68 -12.77
CA PHE A 127 13.11 -15.49 -13.59
C PHE A 127 14.01 -14.44 -12.91
N LEU A 128 13.89 -14.24 -11.61
CA LEU A 128 14.73 -13.33 -10.83
C LEU A 128 16.17 -13.88 -10.71
N LEU A 129 16.32 -15.19 -10.46
CA LEU A 129 17.62 -15.86 -10.40
C LEU A 129 18.37 -15.76 -11.73
N ASP A 130 17.72 -16.00 -12.86
CA ASP A 130 18.29 -15.91 -14.20
C ASP A 130 18.80 -14.50 -14.53
N ARG A 131 18.24 -13.48 -13.89
CA ARG A 131 18.65 -12.06 -14.02
C ARG A 131 19.65 -11.61 -12.95
N GLY A 132 20.01 -12.49 -12.03
CA GLY A 132 20.91 -12.16 -10.93
C GLY A 132 20.32 -11.14 -9.95
N VAL A 133 18.98 -11.06 -9.85
CA VAL A 133 18.29 -10.17 -8.90
C VAL A 133 18.16 -10.89 -7.56
N PRO A 134 18.83 -10.42 -6.49
CA PRO A 134 18.70 -11.02 -5.16
C PRO A 134 17.29 -10.81 -4.61
N PHE A 135 16.71 -11.82 -3.97
CA PHE A 135 15.41 -11.75 -3.33
C PHE A 135 15.33 -12.62 -2.09
N THR A 136 14.33 -12.38 -1.27
CA THR A 136 13.93 -13.23 -0.15
C THR A 136 12.47 -13.64 -0.31
N THR A 137 12.13 -14.84 0.20
CA THR A 137 10.77 -15.36 0.15
C THR A 137 10.18 -15.49 1.54
N SER A 138 8.88 -15.23 1.65
CA SER A 138 8.09 -15.46 2.84
C SER A 138 6.65 -15.80 2.45
N GLU A 139 5.81 -16.10 3.42
CA GLU A 139 4.40 -16.36 3.19
C GLU A 139 3.53 -15.37 3.95
N ALA A 140 2.44 -14.96 3.33
CA ALA A 140 1.41 -14.17 3.97
C ALA A 140 0.03 -14.76 3.75
N ARG A 141 -0.88 -14.45 4.66
CA ARG A 141 -2.29 -14.80 4.48
C ARG A 141 -3.01 -13.64 3.81
N ARG A 142 -3.68 -13.91 2.69
CA ARG A 142 -4.50 -12.96 1.95
C ARG A 142 -5.90 -13.56 1.75
N TYR A 143 -6.85 -12.73 1.38
CA TYR A 143 -8.25 -13.14 1.20
C TYR A 143 -8.68 -12.87 -0.23
N SER A 144 -9.17 -13.92 -0.88
CA SER A 144 -9.87 -13.87 -2.16
C SER A 144 -11.36 -14.06 -1.86
N GLY A 145 -12.13 -12.97 -1.88
CA GLY A 145 -13.44 -12.93 -1.26
C GLY A 145 -13.35 -13.24 0.24
N ASP A 146 -14.07 -14.27 0.72
CA ASP A 146 -14.06 -14.72 2.12
C ASP A 146 -13.10 -15.90 2.40
N ARG A 147 -12.37 -16.36 1.38
CA ARG A 147 -11.45 -17.49 1.52
C ARG A 147 -10.04 -17.00 1.81
N ALA A 148 -9.49 -17.44 2.95
CA ALA A 148 -8.09 -17.24 3.28
C ALA A 148 -7.21 -18.14 2.40
N ARG A 149 -6.15 -17.56 1.82
CA ARG A 149 -5.12 -18.27 1.04
C ARG A 149 -3.73 -17.91 1.53
N ALA A 150 -2.83 -18.87 1.55
CA ALA A 150 -1.41 -18.61 1.66
C ALA A 150 -0.93 -18.03 0.32
N VAL A 151 -0.22 -16.94 0.38
CA VAL A 151 0.31 -16.22 -0.77
C VAL A 151 1.82 -16.09 -0.58
N SER A 152 2.59 -16.48 -1.59
CA SER A 152 4.03 -16.29 -1.58
C SER A 152 4.35 -14.79 -1.71
N LEU A 153 5.20 -14.30 -0.82
CA LEU A 153 5.75 -12.94 -0.88
C LEU A 153 7.22 -13.04 -1.28
N ILE A 154 7.58 -12.29 -2.31
CA ILE A 154 8.97 -12.15 -2.75
C ILE A 154 9.36 -10.69 -2.52
N SER A 155 10.39 -10.45 -1.72
CA SER A 155 10.93 -9.12 -1.44
C SER A 155 12.30 -8.99 -2.09
N LEU A 156 12.49 -7.89 -2.82
CA LEU A 156 13.72 -7.58 -3.54
C LEU A 156 14.00 -6.08 -3.50
N ASP A 157 15.18 -5.68 -3.91
CA ASP A 157 15.54 -4.30 -4.19
C ASP A 157 15.58 -4.08 -5.71
N TRP A 158 14.97 -3.00 -6.18
CA TRP A 158 15.01 -2.60 -7.57
C TRP A 158 15.46 -1.15 -7.67
N GLN A 159 16.64 -0.92 -8.19
CA GLN A 159 17.25 0.41 -8.32
C GLN A 159 17.34 1.18 -6.97
N GLY A 160 17.57 0.47 -5.86
CA GLY A 160 17.64 1.06 -4.53
C GLY A 160 16.27 1.28 -3.86
N VAL A 161 15.18 0.80 -4.46
CA VAL A 161 13.83 0.89 -3.89
C VAL A 161 13.34 -0.51 -3.50
N PRO A 162 12.84 -0.70 -2.26
CA PRO A 162 12.29 -1.98 -1.86
C PRO A 162 10.99 -2.29 -2.64
N VAL A 163 10.91 -3.51 -3.16
CA VAL A 163 9.75 -4.02 -3.91
C VAL A 163 9.27 -5.30 -3.29
N ARG A 164 7.97 -5.40 -3.08
CA ARG A 164 7.29 -6.60 -2.59
C ARG A 164 6.32 -7.13 -3.64
N LEU A 165 6.57 -8.36 -4.06
CA LEU A 165 5.73 -9.09 -5.00
C LEU A 165 4.84 -10.05 -4.21
N SER A 166 3.53 -9.89 -4.30
CA SER A 166 2.55 -10.85 -3.78
C SER A 166 2.11 -11.75 -4.93
N VAL A 167 2.42 -13.05 -4.85
CA VAL A 167 2.16 -13.99 -5.94
C VAL A 167 0.89 -14.76 -5.67
N PHE A 168 -0.10 -14.58 -6.54
CA PHE A 168 -1.43 -15.18 -6.47
C PHE A 168 -1.63 -16.25 -7.55
N ASP A 169 -2.64 -17.09 -7.38
CA ASP A 169 -3.11 -18.00 -8.43
C ASP A 169 -3.70 -17.19 -9.61
N PRO A 170 -3.47 -17.56 -10.88
CA PRO A 170 -4.04 -16.86 -12.04
C PRO A 170 -5.58 -16.73 -11.98
N ARG A 171 -6.25 -17.66 -11.33
CA ARG A 171 -7.72 -17.62 -11.15
C ARG A 171 -8.17 -16.48 -10.25
N ASP A 172 -7.29 -15.99 -9.38
CA ASP A 172 -7.58 -14.89 -8.46
C ASP A 172 -7.39 -13.51 -9.14
N GLU A 173 -6.85 -13.44 -10.36
CA GLU A 173 -6.64 -12.18 -11.09
C GLU A 173 -7.93 -11.36 -11.28
N ARG A 174 -9.06 -12.04 -11.46
CA ARG A 174 -10.38 -11.39 -11.64
C ARG A 174 -11.16 -11.22 -10.34
N VAL A 175 -10.60 -11.63 -9.21
CA VAL A 175 -11.27 -11.59 -7.91
C VAL A 175 -10.81 -10.37 -7.11
N ALA A 176 -11.75 -9.81 -6.35
CA ALA A 176 -11.45 -8.73 -5.41
C ALA A 176 -10.59 -9.25 -4.24
N LEU A 177 -9.31 -8.89 -4.23
CA LEU A 177 -8.37 -9.29 -3.20
C LEU A 177 -8.42 -8.35 -1.99
N LYS A 178 -8.26 -8.90 -0.78
CA LYS A 178 -8.26 -8.16 0.48
C LYS A 178 -7.09 -8.58 1.35
N THR A 179 -6.59 -7.66 2.17
CA THR A 179 -5.54 -7.96 3.16
C THR A 179 -6.06 -8.70 4.38
N SER A 180 -7.34 -8.53 4.72
CA SER A 180 -8.03 -9.21 5.83
C SER A 180 -9.47 -9.55 5.43
N GLN A 181 -10.10 -10.48 6.15
CA GLN A 181 -11.48 -10.90 5.86
C GLN A 181 -12.49 -9.75 5.89
N ALA A 182 -12.36 -8.86 6.87
CA ALA A 182 -13.17 -7.64 7.01
C ALA A 182 -12.56 -6.42 6.29
N GLY A 183 -11.47 -6.62 5.54
CA GLY A 183 -10.73 -5.56 4.85
C GLY A 183 -11.46 -5.05 3.62
N ARG A 184 -11.13 -3.82 3.21
CA ARG A 184 -11.54 -3.28 1.92
C ARG A 184 -10.82 -4.03 0.79
N THR A 185 -11.46 -4.06 -0.37
CA THR A 185 -10.81 -4.49 -1.60
C THR A 185 -9.57 -3.63 -1.86
N MET A 186 -8.49 -4.27 -2.26
CA MET A 186 -7.27 -3.58 -2.67
C MET A 186 -7.48 -2.99 -4.06
N ASP A 187 -7.31 -1.67 -4.16
CA ASP A 187 -7.21 -1.02 -5.46
C ASP A 187 -5.94 -1.49 -6.16
N ARG A 188 -6.02 -1.67 -7.47
CA ARG A 188 -4.89 -2.10 -8.29
C ARG A 188 -4.94 -1.46 -9.66
N ALA A 189 -3.79 -1.27 -10.29
CA ALA A 189 -3.63 -0.72 -11.62
C ALA A 189 -2.69 -1.61 -12.44
N GLY A 190 -3.09 -1.99 -13.63
CA GLY A 190 -2.25 -2.69 -14.60
C GLY A 190 -1.24 -1.76 -15.27
N ILE A 191 -0.34 -2.32 -16.08
CA ILE A 191 0.75 -1.57 -16.75
C ILE A 191 0.21 -0.36 -17.53
N ASN A 192 -0.86 -0.54 -18.30
CA ASN A 192 -1.43 0.54 -19.12
C ASN A 192 -2.02 1.67 -18.27
N GLU A 193 -2.65 1.32 -17.14
CA GLU A 193 -3.21 2.31 -16.22
C GLU A 193 -2.10 3.10 -15.51
N VAL A 194 -1.00 2.44 -15.11
CA VAL A 194 0.15 3.11 -14.51
C VAL A 194 0.83 4.02 -15.53
N SER A 195 0.96 3.59 -16.79
CA SER A 195 1.46 4.41 -17.89
C SER A 195 0.60 5.67 -18.11
N ALA A 196 -0.72 5.53 -18.12
CA ALA A 196 -1.65 6.66 -18.24
C ALA A 196 -1.53 7.64 -17.06
N ILE A 197 -1.37 7.13 -15.82
CA ILE A 197 -1.14 7.97 -14.64
C ILE A 197 0.15 8.79 -14.80
N LEU A 198 1.24 8.16 -15.27
CA LEU A 198 2.54 8.82 -15.49
C LEU A 198 2.49 9.87 -16.62
N SER A 199 1.69 9.62 -17.66
CA SER A 199 1.50 10.56 -18.76
C SER A 199 0.59 11.73 -18.42
N GLY A 200 0.02 11.78 -17.21
CA GLY A 200 -0.95 12.80 -16.80
C GLY A 200 -2.33 12.63 -17.44
N GLU A 201 -2.57 11.54 -18.14
CA GLU A 201 -3.87 11.21 -18.70
C GLU A 201 -4.80 10.78 -17.56
N LYS A 202 -5.89 11.51 -17.34
CA LYS A 202 -6.92 11.11 -16.35
C LYS A 202 -7.48 9.75 -16.77
N SER A 203 -7.23 8.74 -15.96
CA SER A 203 -7.85 7.43 -16.13
C SER A 203 -9.36 7.60 -16.16
N ALA A 204 -9.95 7.40 -17.33
CA ALA A 204 -11.40 7.36 -17.49
C ALA A 204 -11.89 6.08 -16.79
N LYS A 205 -12.36 6.22 -15.56
CA LYS A 205 -13.13 5.16 -14.91
C LYS A 205 -14.46 5.05 -15.66
N SER A 206 -14.61 3.99 -16.44
CA SER A 206 -15.91 3.48 -16.86
C SER A 206 -16.55 2.70 -15.74
#